data_e3c3d26bf26f1ae04eec896ad13c3cc0
#
_entry.id   e3c3d26bf26f1ae04eec896ad13c3cc0
#
_cell.length_a   1.000
_cell.length_b   1.000
_cell.length_c   1.000
_cell.angle_alpha   90.00
_cell.angle_beta   90.00
_cell.angle_gamma   90.00
#
_symmetry.space_group_name_H-M   'P 1'
#
loop_
_entity.id
_entity.type
_entity.pdbx_description
1 polymer ?
#
loop_
_entity_poly.entity_id
_entity_poly.type
_entity_poly.pdbx_seq_one_letter_code
_entity_poly.pdbx_strand_id
1 'polypeptide(L)'
;GDGSPLREFLYVDDLANLCVFLMNHYSGNETVNAGTGKELTIKELTELVAKVVGYTGKIEWDTSKPNGTPRKLLDVSKATNLGWTYKTELEDGLRLAYEDFLNNPMRAER
;
A
#
# COMPACT_ATOMS: atom_id res chain seq x y z
N GLY A 1 -3.04 -18.96 2.79
CA GLY A 1 -1.73 -18.61 3.35
C GLY A 1 -1.75 -18.41 4.86
N ASP A 2 -0.59 -18.19 5.42
CA ASP A 2 -0.41 -18.01 6.87
C ASP A 2 -0.14 -16.56 7.27
N GLY A 3 -0.10 -15.64 6.33
CA GLY A 3 0.14 -14.23 6.60
C GLY A 3 1.61 -13.84 6.70
N SER A 4 2.55 -14.75 6.41
CA SER A 4 3.99 -14.49 6.53
C SER A 4 4.60 -13.67 5.37
N PRO A 5 4.08 -13.68 4.14
CA PRO A 5 4.70 -12.90 3.06
C PRO A 5 4.76 -11.41 3.38
N LEU A 6 5.84 -10.79 2.92
CA LEU A 6 6.08 -9.35 3.07
C LEU A 6 5.60 -8.61 1.83
N ARG A 7 4.94 -7.47 2.03
CA ARG A 7 4.43 -6.61 0.95
C ARG A 7 4.59 -5.14 1.33
N GLU A 8 4.55 -4.31 0.31
CA GLU A 8 4.65 -2.88 0.41
C GLU A 8 3.39 -2.25 -0.17
N PHE A 9 2.91 -1.17 0.44
CA PHE A 9 1.67 -0.49 0.01
C PHE A 9 1.90 1.01 -0.09
N LEU A 10 1.40 1.61 -1.15
CA LEU A 10 1.49 3.04 -1.39
C LEU A 10 0.07 3.60 -1.55
N TYR A 11 -0.23 4.68 -0.82
CA TYR A 11 -1.53 5.36 -0.94
C TYR A 11 -1.68 5.95 -2.35
N VAL A 12 -2.88 5.83 -2.92
CA VAL A 12 -3.14 6.18 -4.32
C VAL A 12 -2.84 7.65 -4.63
N ASP A 13 -3.12 8.55 -3.71
CA ASP A 13 -2.85 9.98 -3.91
C ASP A 13 -1.34 10.27 -3.93
N ASP A 14 -0.55 9.49 -3.17
CA ASP A 14 0.91 9.58 -3.21
C ASP A 14 1.43 9.10 -4.56
N LEU A 15 0.85 8.05 -5.13
CA LEU A 15 1.22 7.58 -6.46
C LEU A 15 0.91 8.65 -7.52
N ALA A 16 -0.27 9.27 -7.45
CA ALA A 16 -0.65 10.34 -8.36
C ALA A 16 0.31 11.54 -8.23
N ASN A 17 0.67 11.89 -7.01
CA ASN A 17 1.63 12.96 -6.74
C ASN A 17 3.01 12.63 -7.33
N LEU A 18 3.47 11.39 -7.22
CA LEU A 18 4.72 10.95 -7.84
C LEU A 18 4.67 11.13 -9.35
N CYS A 19 3.58 10.75 -9.99
CA CYS A 19 3.44 10.90 -11.44
C CYS A 19 3.58 12.37 -11.86
N VAL A 20 2.93 13.30 -11.17
CA VAL A 20 3.04 14.73 -11.44
C VAL A 20 4.46 15.23 -11.18
N PHE A 21 5.08 14.80 -10.09
CA PHE A 21 6.46 15.14 -9.76
C PHE A 21 7.41 14.72 -10.87
N LEU A 22 7.27 13.50 -11.39
CA LEU A 22 8.14 12.98 -12.46
C LEU A 22 7.94 13.77 -13.76
N MET A 23 6.72 14.18 -14.07
CA MET A 23 6.45 15.01 -15.25
C MET A 23 7.20 16.34 -15.18
N ASN A 24 7.40 16.88 -13.99
CA ASN A 24 8.04 18.18 -13.79
C ASN A 24 9.55 18.11 -13.49
N HIS A 25 10.06 16.96 -13.06
CA HIS A 25 11.43 16.85 -12.53
C HIS A 25 12.26 15.74 -13.19
N TYR A 26 11.69 14.97 -14.11
CA TYR A 26 12.38 13.85 -14.71
C TYR A 26 12.14 13.80 -16.21
N SER A 27 13.23 13.77 -16.99
CA SER A 27 13.16 13.71 -18.44
C SER A 27 13.88 12.48 -19.01
N GLY A 28 14.35 11.57 -18.15
CA GLY A 28 14.99 10.33 -18.57
C GLY A 28 13.98 9.31 -19.08
N ASN A 29 14.49 8.21 -19.60
CA ASN A 29 13.67 7.11 -20.13
C ASN A 29 13.85 5.81 -19.37
N GLU A 30 14.47 5.85 -18.19
CA GLU A 30 14.59 4.70 -17.31
C GLU A 30 13.32 4.52 -16.44
N THR A 31 13.06 3.28 -16.04
CA THR A 31 11.96 2.97 -15.13
C THR A 31 12.22 3.56 -13.74
N VAL A 32 11.19 4.18 -13.16
CA VAL A 32 11.20 4.66 -11.77
C VAL A 32 10.14 3.88 -11.00
N ASN A 33 10.58 3.15 -9.95
CA ASN A 33 9.67 2.39 -9.11
C ASN A 33 8.95 3.29 -8.11
N ALA A 34 7.65 3.07 -7.95
CA ALA A 34 6.82 3.80 -6.99
C ALA A 34 6.58 2.94 -5.74
N GLY A 35 6.89 3.49 -4.57
CA GLY A 35 6.67 2.76 -3.32
C GLY A 35 7.14 3.58 -2.12
N THR A 36 7.01 2.98 -0.93
CA THR A 36 7.41 3.62 0.33
C THR A 36 8.80 3.19 0.79
N GLY A 37 9.29 2.06 0.30
CA GLY A 37 10.49 1.42 0.82
C GLY A 37 10.27 0.69 2.14
N LYS A 38 9.05 0.68 2.68
CA LYS A 38 8.69 0.01 3.92
C LYS A 38 7.79 -1.17 3.63
N GLU A 39 8.06 -2.31 4.24
CA GLU A 39 7.26 -3.50 4.04
C GLU A 39 6.73 -4.03 5.38
N LEU A 40 5.62 -4.77 5.29
CA LEU A 40 5.01 -5.44 6.43
C LEU A 40 4.47 -6.78 5.96
N THR A 41 4.23 -7.69 6.92
CA THR A 41 3.62 -8.98 6.59
C THR A 41 2.13 -8.80 6.29
N ILE A 42 1.57 -9.75 5.55
CA ILE A 42 0.12 -9.78 5.30
C ILE A 42 -0.63 -9.89 6.64
N LYS A 43 -0.07 -10.60 7.62
CA LYS A 43 -0.67 -10.67 8.97
C LYS A 43 -0.73 -9.29 9.62
N GLU A 44 0.36 -8.54 9.60
CA GLU A 44 0.41 -7.17 10.13
C GLU A 44 -0.58 -6.25 9.41
N LEU A 45 -0.67 -6.36 8.09
CA LEU A 45 -1.63 -5.60 7.30
C LEU A 45 -3.07 -5.93 7.70
N THR A 46 -3.38 -7.22 7.85
CA THR A 46 -4.72 -7.68 8.24
C THR A 46 -5.12 -7.11 9.60
N GLU A 47 -4.20 -7.14 10.56
CA GLU A 47 -4.41 -6.57 11.89
C GLU A 47 -4.64 -5.06 11.82
N LEU A 48 -3.88 -4.36 10.99
CA LEU A 48 -4.02 -2.92 10.81
C LEU A 48 -5.36 -2.56 10.15
N VAL A 49 -5.77 -3.29 9.13
CA VAL A 49 -7.07 -3.10 8.48
C VAL A 49 -8.20 -3.34 9.48
N ALA A 50 -8.12 -4.41 10.27
CA ALA A 50 -9.11 -4.71 11.30
C ALA A 50 -9.24 -3.55 12.29
N LYS A 51 -8.12 -2.98 12.73
CA LYS A 51 -8.10 -1.81 13.62
C LYS A 51 -8.80 -0.61 12.98
N VAL A 52 -8.46 -0.31 11.72
CA VAL A 52 -9.01 0.87 11.01
C VAL A 52 -10.53 0.75 10.83
N VAL A 53 -11.03 -0.44 10.46
CA VAL A 53 -12.46 -0.64 10.21
C VAL A 53 -13.26 -0.96 11.49
N GLY A 54 -12.57 -1.15 12.61
CA GLY A 54 -13.22 -1.46 13.89
C GLY A 54 -13.66 -2.91 14.02
N TYR A 55 -13.03 -3.84 13.29
CA TYR A 55 -13.33 -5.26 13.39
C TYR A 55 -12.69 -5.85 14.65
N THR A 56 -13.51 -6.44 15.50
CA THR A 56 -13.06 -7.06 16.77
C THR A 56 -13.21 -8.57 16.80
N GLY A 57 -13.63 -9.16 15.68
CA GLY A 57 -13.82 -10.59 15.56
C GLY A 57 -12.52 -11.37 15.42
N LYS A 58 -12.67 -12.68 15.24
CA LYS A 58 -11.54 -13.58 15.04
C LYS A 58 -11.04 -13.52 13.61
N ILE A 59 -9.72 -13.58 13.44
CA ILE A 59 -9.06 -13.69 12.14
C ILE A 59 -8.53 -15.12 12.02
N GLU A 60 -8.94 -15.82 10.97
CA GLU A 60 -8.49 -17.18 10.69
C GLU A 60 -7.68 -17.20 9.40
N TRP A 61 -6.61 -18.01 9.41
CA TRP A 61 -5.72 -18.15 8.25
C TRP A 61 -5.98 -19.48 7.55
N ASP A 62 -6.33 -19.40 6.27
CA ASP A 62 -6.51 -20.60 5.45
C ASP A 62 -5.14 -21.08 4.96
N THR A 63 -4.52 -21.93 5.75
CA THR A 63 -3.20 -22.48 5.44
C THR A 63 -3.23 -23.57 4.36
N SER A 64 -4.42 -23.96 3.89
CA SER A 64 -4.56 -24.91 2.78
C SER A 64 -4.19 -24.28 1.43
N LYS A 65 -4.12 -22.94 1.36
CA LYS A 65 -3.73 -22.21 0.16
C LYS A 65 -2.28 -21.76 0.27
N PRO A 66 -1.54 -21.68 -0.86
CA PRO A 66 -0.14 -21.24 -0.82
C PRO A 66 -0.01 -19.76 -0.48
N ASN A 67 1.12 -19.38 0.12
CA ASN A 67 1.41 -17.99 0.49
C ASN A 67 1.69 -17.07 -0.70
N GLY A 68 2.16 -17.62 -1.80
CA GLY A 68 2.69 -16.85 -2.91
C GLY A 68 4.14 -16.42 -2.65
N THR A 69 4.58 -15.34 -3.32
CA THR A 69 5.97 -14.87 -3.22
C THR A 69 6.26 -14.34 -1.80
N PRO A 70 7.34 -14.83 -1.13
CA PRO A 70 7.65 -14.39 0.24
C PRO A 70 7.96 -12.91 0.38
N ARG A 71 8.54 -12.28 -0.64
CA ARG A 71 8.93 -10.88 -0.61
C ARG A 71 8.87 -10.25 -2.00
N LYS A 72 8.37 -9.01 -2.09
CA LYS A 72 8.27 -8.23 -3.34
C LYS A 72 8.65 -6.76 -3.11
N LEU A 73 9.74 -6.49 -2.40
CA LEU A 73 10.17 -5.13 -2.14
C LEU A 73 10.76 -4.51 -3.41
N LEU A 74 10.30 -3.30 -3.77
CA LEU A 74 10.85 -2.52 -4.87
C LEU A 74 11.96 -1.61 -4.36
N ASP A 75 12.97 -1.36 -5.20
CA ASP A 75 13.97 -0.34 -4.93
C ASP A 75 13.41 1.03 -5.33
N VAL A 76 13.11 1.87 -4.33
CA VAL A 76 12.51 3.19 -4.52
C VAL A 76 13.55 4.31 -4.43
N SER A 77 14.85 3.98 -4.38
CA SER A 77 15.92 4.96 -4.21
C SER A 77 15.98 5.99 -5.32
N LYS A 78 15.58 5.64 -6.54
CA LYS A 78 15.60 6.57 -7.68
C LYS A 78 14.66 7.76 -7.45
N ALA A 79 13.42 7.51 -7.03
CA ALA A 79 12.48 8.59 -6.70
C ALA A 79 13.00 9.44 -5.54
N THR A 80 13.54 8.80 -4.49
CA THR A 80 14.12 9.49 -3.34
C THR A 80 15.29 10.38 -3.77
N ASN A 81 16.17 9.89 -4.62
CA ASN A 81 17.32 10.65 -5.12
C ASN A 81 16.89 11.82 -5.99
N LEU A 82 15.74 11.75 -6.65
CA LEU A 82 15.16 12.86 -7.40
C LEU A 82 14.48 13.89 -6.50
N GLY A 83 14.28 13.58 -5.22
CA GLY A 83 13.70 14.49 -4.24
C GLY A 83 12.26 14.17 -3.84
N TRP A 84 11.73 13.01 -4.24
CA TRP A 84 10.36 12.62 -3.90
C TRP A 84 10.33 11.57 -2.80
N THR A 85 9.37 11.71 -1.88
CA THR A 85 9.02 10.68 -0.89
C THR A 85 7.51 10.65 -0.70
N TYR A 86 6.99 9.50 -0.26
CA TYR A 86 5.57 9.39 0.06
C TYR A 86 5.23 10.29 1.26
N LYS A 87 3.96 10.72 1.34
CA LYS A 87 3.50 11.67 2.38
C LYS A 87 2.48 11.06 3.33
N THR A 88 1.82 9.96 2.94
CA THR A 88 0.75 9.35 3.71
C THR A 88 1.21 8.01 4.27
N GLU A 89 1.23 7.90 5.60
CA GLU A 89 1.53 6.64 6.27
C GLU A 89 0.42 5.63 6.00
N LEU A 90 0.73 4.33 6.07
CA LEU A 90 -0.19 3.26 5.70
C LEU A 90 -1.50 3.32 6.50
N GLU A 91 -1.44 3.51 7.82
CA GLU A 91 -2.65 3.58 8.65
C GLU A 91 -3.54 4.74 8.22
N ASP A 92 -2.98 5.91 7.97
CA ASP A 92 -3.73 7.09 7.52
C ASP A 92 -4.34 6.86 6.14
N GLY A 93 -3.59 6.25 5.23
CA GLY A 93 -4.08 5.89 3.91
C GLY A 93 -5.24 4.91 3.96
N LEU A 94 -5.16 3.91 4.84
CA LEU A 94 -6.24 2.95 5.05
C LEU A 94 -7.50 3.63 5.60
N ARG A 95 -7.35 4.58 6.53
CA ARG A 95 -8.49 5.35 7.06
C ARG A 95 -9.16 6.16 5.97
N LEU A 96 -8.37 6.85 5.16
CA LEU A 96 -8.89 7.67 4.06
C LEU A 96 -9.61 6.79 3.02
N ALA A 97 -9.04 5.65 2.67
CA ALA A 97 -9.64 4.72 1.73
C ALA A 97 -10.94 4.14 2.27
N TYR A 98 -10.99 3.81 3.56
CA TYR A 98 -12.20 3.29 4.20
C TYR A 98 -13.30 4.35 4.25
N GLU A 99 -12.96 5.58 4.61
CA GLU A 99 -13.91 6.70 4.62
C GLU A 99 -14.49 6.94 3.22
N ASP A 100 -13.64 6.92 2.19
CA ASP A 100 -14.10 7.05 0.80
C ASP A 100 -15.05 5.92 0.41
N PHE A 101 -14.73 4.68 0.80
CA PHE A 101 -15.60 3.52 0.56
C PHE A 101 -16.97 3.70 1.22
N LEU A 102 -17.01 4.15 2.48
CA LEU A 102 -18.26 4.36 3.21
C LEU A 102 -19.11 5.50 2.62
N ASN A 103 -18.47 6.55 2.11
CA ASN A 103 -19.13 7.75 1.60
C ASN A 103 -19.44 7.67 0.10
N ASN A 104 -19.07 6.59 -0.57
CA ASN A 104 -19.33 6.39 -1.99
C ASN A 104 -20.20 5.15 -2.19
N PRO A 105 -21.54 5.31 -2.32
CA PRO A 105 -22.46 4.18 -2.43
C PRO A 105 -22.16 3.26 -3.62
N MET A 106 -21.66 3.80 -4.71
CA MET A 106 -21.35 2.99 -5.90
C MET A 106 -20.21 2.01 -5.65
N ARG A 107 -19.22 2.40 -4.83
CA ARG A 107 -18.13 1.50 -4.45
C ARG A 107 -18.58 0.48 -3.41
N ALA A 108 -19.44 0.89 -2.48
CA ALA A 108 -19.97 0.01 -1.45
C ALA A 108 -20.88 -1.10 -2.01
N GLU A 109 -21.51 -0.87 -3.15
CA GLU A 109 -22.39 -1.83 -3.82
C GLU A 109 -21.64 -2.90 -4.62
N ARG A 110 -20.33 -2.76 -4.78
CA ARG A 110 -19.52 -3.75 -5.46
C ARG A 110 -19.11 -4.84 -4.48
#